data_63db558d34f06ab8b864edcb971a8f3f
#
_entry.id   63db558d34f06ab8b864edcb971a8f3f
#
_cell.length_a   1.000
_cell.length_b   1.000
_cell.length_c   1.000
_cell.angle_alpha   90.00
_cell.angle_beta   90.00
_cell.angle_gamma   90.00
#
_symmetry.space_group_name_H-M   'P 1'
#
loop_
_entity.id
_entity.type
_entity.pdbx_description
1 polymer ?
#
loop_
_entity_poly.entity_id
_entity_poly.type
_entity_poly.pdbx_seq_one_letter_code
_entity_poly.pdbx_strand_id
1 'polypeptide(L)'
;MIIASALSNGTSTSGLVEQVQLLILLLIVTLIVALLARLMRVPYTLLLVIVGFLVGIVVGLMPFLPHEHLDPNLVLYIFIPALLFEGVWNAELDRLEAEWLPIILLAIPGMLLSLLVVAVALHVGIGLEWLLALLVGAIVAPTDPVAVIALFQQLGVPDRLRTLVEGESIFNDGTGGAAYELVLAVLLPTLGLAEVAGNPSFQNSPALGIITEVLWLIFGGFLLGLGVGWLVSHLLRRIDDRLVVITITIAVAYGMYVLGAALSTSGLLAVVGAGLVMGSYGRKHAMSPRTIEAADDVWEFIDYLANSLLFLLLGFELALTNLVQSFPGIFFGVLGALIGRILMIYIFIPLQDVLARWWAHRIPKRSSRLSRPRPIPPAWRPVMVLSGLRGALSLALVLSLPDALAQRNLLTDIVYGVILVTLLGQGLALRTLLPRWKDKLVRAEVVETLPTKV
;
A
#
# COMPACT_ATOMS: atom_id res chain seq x y z
N MET A 1 28.80 -10.13 -6.84
CA MET A 1 28.49 -11.47 -7.36
C MET A 1 27.00 -11.60 -7.74
N ILE A 2 26.06 -11.02 -7.00
CA ILE A 2 24.60 -11.00 -7.30
C ILE A 2 24.28 -10.18 -8.57
N ILE A 3 24.94 -9.06 -8.81
CA ILE A 3 24.78 -8.24 -10.03
C ILE A 3 25.30 -8.97 -11.28
N ALA A 4 26.34 -9.78 -11.14
CA ALA A 4 26.91 -10.54 -12.26
C ALA A 4 26.06 -11.77 -12.65
N SER A 5 25.32 -12.39 -11.71
CA SER A 5 24.40 -13.49 -12.02
C SER A 5 23.09 -13.02 -12.65
N ALA A 6 22.62 -11.81 -12.30
CA ALA A 6 21.46 -11.20 -12.96
C ALA A 6 21.73 -10.81 -14.43
N LEU A 7 22.99 -10.52 -14.75
CA LEU A 7 23.42 -10.23 -16.13
C LEU A 7 23.74 -11.47 -16.96
N SER A 8 23.84 -12.67 -16.33
CA SER A 8 24.19 -13.92 -17.03
C SER A 8 22.98 -14.76 -17.45
N ASN A 9 21.80 -14.53 -16.92
CA ASN A 9 20.56 -15.09 -17.43
C ASN A 9 20.13 -14.23 -18.63
N GLY A 10 20.50 -14.70 -19.81
CA GLY A 10 20.37 -14.01 -21.10
C GLY A 10 18.95 -13.53 -21.43
N THR A 11 18.53 -12.44 -20.85
CA THR A 11 17.59 -11.55 -21.51
C THR A 11 18.33 -11.00 -22.72
N SER A 12 17.96 -11.48 -23.91
CA SER A 12 18.47 -10.95 -25.17
C SER A 12 18.42 -9.42 -25.10
N THR A 13 19.42 -8.73 -25.63
CA THR A 13 19.44 -7.26 -25.72
C THR A 13 18.16 -6.72 -26.37
N SER A 14 17.43 -7.52 -27.16
CA SER A 14 16.10 -7.26 -27.68
C SER A 14 15.04 -7.08 -26.58
N GLY A 15 14.95 -7.94 -25.58
CA GLY A 15 13.93 -7.83 -24.52
C GLY A 15 14.12 -6.58 -23.66
N LEU A 16 15.35 -6.18 -23.36
CA LEU A 16 15.61 -4.94 -22.61
C LEU A 16 15.23 -3.69 -23.43
N VAL A 17 15.49 -3.69 -24.73
CA VAL A 17 15.09 -2.59 -25.62
C VAL A 17 13.57 -2.49 -25.70
N GLU A 18 12.85 -3.61 -25.78
CA GLU A 18 11.40 -3.69 -25.84
C GLU A 18 10.76 -3.17 -24.53
N GLN A 19 11.31 -3.54 -23.36
CA GLN A 19 10.85 -3.02 -22.07
C GLN A 19 11.07 -1.52 -21.93
N VAL A 20 12.21 -1.00 -22.39
CA VAL A 20 12.48 0.45 -22.40
C VAL A 20 11.52 1.17 -23.37
N GLN A 21 11.24 0.61 -24.51
CA GLN A 21 10.26 1.18 -25.47
C GLN A 21 8.86 1.20 -24.87
N LEU A 22 8.44 0.14 -24.20
CA LEU A 22 7.16 0.06 -23.49
C LEU A 22 7.08 1.14 -22.40
N LEU A 23 8.10 1.29 -21.57
CA LEU A 23 8.13 2.33 -20.54
C LEU A 23 8.03 3.74 -21.14
N ILE A 24 8.77 4.02 -22.23
CA ILE A 24 8.69 5.33 -22.92
C ILE A 24 7.28 5.55 -23.46
N LEU A 25 6.68 4.55 -24.10
CA LEU A 25 5.31 4.64 -24.61
C LEU A 25 4.31 4.94 -23.47
N LEU A 26 4.41 4.20 -22.36
CA LEU A 26 3.57 4.40 -21.19
C LEU A 26 3.74 5.82 -20.62
N LEU A 27 4.96 6.34 -20.56
CA LEU A 27 5.23 7.72 -20.12
C LEU A 27 4.58 8.76 -21.04
N ILE A 28 4.66 8.57 -22.36
CA ILE A 28 4.02 9.48 -23.33
C ILE A 28 2.51 9.45 -23.16
N VAL A 29 1.92 8.24 -23.04
CA VAL A 29 0.48 8.08 -22.82
C VAL A 29 0.08 8.74 -21.50
N THR A 30 0.82 8.52 -20.43
CA THR A 30 0.60 9.15 -19.11
C THR A 30 0.57 10.69 -19.20
N LEU A 31 1.53 11.28 -19.92
CA LEU A 31 1.57 12.73 -20.15
C LEU A 31 0.32 13.23 -20.91
N ILE A 32 -0.07 12.53 -21.96
CA ILE A 32 -1.28 12.88 -22.74
C ILE A 32 -2.52 12.79 -21.83
N VAL A 33 -2.63 11.74 -21.04
CA VAL A 33 -3.75 11.54 -20.09
C VAL A 33 -3.78 12.65 -19.04
N ALA A 34 -2.62 13.07 -18.52
CA ALA A 34 -2.54 14.17 -17.54
C ALA A 34 -3.07 15.49 -18.12
N LEU A 35 -2.74 15.78 -19.38
CA LEU A 35 -3.26 16.95 -20.08
C LEU A 35 -4.77 16.86 -20.32
N LEU A 36 -5.26 15.69 -20.75
CA LEU A 36 -6.69 15.44 -20.98
C LEU A 36 -7.51 15.52 -19.67
N ALA A 37 -7.00 14.96 -18.58
CA ALA A 37 -7.66 14.99 -17.28
C ALA A 37 -7.92 16.42 -16.79
N ARG A 38 -6.93 17.30 -16.96
CA ARG A 38 -7.06 18.74 -16.65
C ARG A 38 -8.15 19.42 -17.52
N LEU A 39 -8.20 19.10 -18.81
CA LEU A 39 -9.21 19.66 -19.73
C LEU A 39 -10.62 19.16 -19.40
N MET A 40 -10.77 17.86 -19.12
CA MET A 40 -12.08 17.21 -18.95
C MET A 40 -12.62 17.30 -17.51
N ARG A 41 -11.80 17.74 -16.54
CA ARG A 41 -12.14 17.76 -15.10
C ARG A 41 -12.57 16.39 -14.56
N VAL A 42 -11.98 15.32 -15.08
CA VAL A 42 -12.18 13.93 -14.64
C VAL A 42 -11.06 13.55 -13.68
N PRO A 43 -11.31 12.69 -12.67
CA PRO A 43 -10.24 12.15 -11.83
C PRO A 43 -9.15 11.50 -12.68
N TYR A 44 -7.91 11.89 -12.45
CA TYR A 44 -6.75 11.46 -13.24
C TYR A 44 -6.57 9.95 -13.28
N THR A 45 -6.63 9.29 -12.12
CA THR A 45 -6.49 7.84 -11.98
C THR A 45 -7.55 7.07 -12.78
N LEU A 46 -8.80 7.53 -12.78
CA LEU A 46 -9.87 6.92 -13.56
C LEU A 46 -9.60 7.03 -15.06
N LEU A 47 -9.12 8.21 -15.51
CA LEU A 47 -8.81 8.41 -16.94
C LEU A 47 -7.63 7.54 -17.38
N LEU A 48 -6.63 7.33 -16.52
CA LEU A 48 -5.53 6.39 -16.78
C LEU A 48 -6.02 4.97 -17.01
N VAL A 49 -6.91 4.47 -16.15
CA VAL A 49 -7.50 3.12 -16.32
C VAL A 49 -8.29 3.02 -17.61
N ILE A 50 -9.10 4.04 -17.95
CA ILE A 50 -9.89 4.04 -19.21
C ILE A 50 -8.97 4.06 -20.43
N VAL A 51 -7.96 4.93 -20.45
CA VAL A 51 -7.02 5.01 -21.58
C VAL A 51 -6.17 3.75 -21.67
N GLY A 52 -5.69 3.22 -20.55
CA GLY A 52 -4.98 1.94 -20.51
C GLY A 52 -5.84 0.81 -21.10
N PHE A 53 -7.11 0.74 -20.73
CA PHE A 53 -8.07 -0.24 -21.27
C PHE A 53 -8.26 -0.10 -22.79
N LEU A 54 -8.41 1.13 -23.28
CA LEU A 54 -8.52 1.39 -24.74
C LEU A 54 -7.24 0.99 -25.46
N VAL A 55 -6.06 1.31 -24.90
CA VAL A 55 -4.77 0.89 -25.47
C VAL A 55 -4.65 -0.63 -25.48
N GLY A 56 -5.04 -1.31 -24.40
CA GLY A 56 -5.04 -2.77 -24.31
C GLY A 56 -5.95 -3.42 -25.39
N ILE A 57 -7.15 -2.88 -25.63
CA ILE A 57 -8.02 -3.35 -26.71
C ILE A 57 -7.33 -3.19 -28.08
N VAL A 58 -6.73 -2.02 -28.35
CA VAL A 58 -6.05 -1.75 -29.63
C VAL A 58 -4.89 -2.70 -29.84
N VAL A 59 -4.07 -2.91 -28.80
CA VAL A 59 -2.93 -3.85 -28.83
C VAL A 59 -3.44 -5.29 -29.03
N GLY A 60 -4.48 -5.71 -28.30
CA GLY A 60 -5.08 -7.04 -28.44
C GLY A 60 -5.66 -7.32 -29.83
N LEU A 61 -6.06 -6.29 -30.57
CA LEU A 61 -6.53 -6.41 -31.97
C LEU A 61 -5.39 -6.42 -32.99
N MET A 62 -4.15 -6.09 -32.57
CA MET A 62 -2.98 -5.99 -33.46
C MET A 62 -1.96 -7.10 -33.16
N PRO A 63 -2.04 -8.27 -33.82
CA PRO A 63 -1.20 -9.44 -33.49
C PRO A 63 0.30 -9.26 -33.75
N PHE A 64 0.72 -8.14 -34.34
CA PHE A 64 2.12 -7.80 -34.60
C PHE A 64 2.76 -6.92 -33.51
N LEU A 65 1.99 -6.46 -32.52
CA LEU A 65 2.54 -5.76 -31.37
C LEU A 65 2.95 -6.77 -30.28
N PRO A 66 4.10 -6.59 -29.65
CA PRO A 66 4.51 -7.48 -28.56
C PRO A 66 3.50 -7.40 -27.39
N HIS A 67 3.01 -8.55 -26.97
CA HIS A 67 2.14 -8.70 -25.80
C HIS A 67 3.02 -8.99 -24.57
N GLU A 68 4.01 -8.14 -24.32
CA GLU A 68 4.90 -8.32 -23.20
C GLU A 68 4.27 -7.70 -21.93
N HIS A 69 4.19 -8.52 -20.88
CA HIS A 69 3.90 -8.07 -19.53
C HIS A 69 5.14 -7.44 -18.92
N LEU A 70 4.95 -6.46 -18.04
CA LEU A 70 6.08 -5.96 -17.25
C LEU A 70 6.67 -7.10 -16.42
N ASP A 71 7.99 -7.14 -16.38
CA ASP A 71 8.69 -8.11 -15.52
C ASP A 71 8.24 -7.90 -14.05
N PRO A 72 7.72 -8.95 -13.38
CA PRO A 72 7.33 -8.88 -11.98
C PRO A 72 8.43 -8.31 -11.06
N ASN A 73 9.68 -8.62 -11.36
CA ASN A 73 10.82 -8.12 -10.60
C ASN A 73 10.99 -6.60 -10.74
N LEU A 74 10.71 -6.04 -11.92
CA LEU A 74 10.79 -4.59 -12.12
C LEU A 74 9.76 -3.87 -11.24
N VAL A 75 8.54 -4.42 -11.15
CA VAL A 75 7.51 -3.87 -10.27
C VAL A 75 7.94 -3.98 -8.81
N LEU A 76 8.41 -5.15 -8.40
CA LEU A 76 8.80 -5.45 -7.02
C LEU A 76 9.97 -4.60 -6.55
N TYR A 77 11.01 -4.43 -7.38
CA TYR A 77 12.25 -3.74 -6.99
C TYR A 77 12.25 -2.24 -7.28
N ILE A 78 11.38 -1.75 -8.16
CA ILE A 78 11.35 -0.32 -8.52
C ILE A 78 10.11 0.40 -7.97
N PHE A 79 8.91 -0.14 -8.19
CA PHE A 79 7.70 0.59 -7.82
C PHE A 79 7.37 0.48 -6.34
N ILE A 80 7.43 -0.73 -5.76
CA ILE A 80 6.98 -0.95 -4.39
C ILE A 80 7.82 -0.18 -3.36
N PRO A 81 9.18 -0.22 -3.40
CA PRO A 81 9.97 0.56 -2.44
C PRO A 81 9.72 2.08 -2.53
N ALA A 82 9.50 2.58 -3.75
CA ALA A 82 9.22 4.00 -3.97
C ALA A 82 7.87 4.42 -3.35
N LEU A 83 6.80 3.68 -3.64
CA LEU A 83 5.46 3.94 -3.11
C LEU A 83 5.42 3.90 -1.58
N LEU A 84 6.04 2.87 -0.99
CA LEU A 84 6.07 2.72 0.46
C LEU A 84 6.89 3.81 1.14
N PHE A 85 8.06 4.16 0.56
CA PHE A 85 8.91 5.20 1.14
C PHE A 85 8.24 6.57 1.08
N GLU A 86 7.65 6.94 -0.05
CA GLU A 86 6.94 8.21 -0.22
C GLU A 86 5.76 8.31 0.76
N GLY A 87 4.92 7.29 0.86
CA GLY A 87 3.79 7.27 1.77
C GLY A 87 4.16 7.55 3.22
N VAL A 88 5.31 7.02 3.69
CA VAL A 88 5.80 7.28 5.06
C VAL A 88 6.62 8.56 5.17
N TRP A 89 7.30 8.97 4.09
CA TRP A 89 8.10 10.20 4.03
C TRP A 89 7.28 11.46 4.30
N ASN A 90 6.08 11.53 3.75
CA ASN A 90 5.17 12.66 3.89
C ASN A 90 4.29 12.60 5.15
N ALA A 91 4.38 11.54 5.94
CA ALA A 91 3.57 11.34 7.13
C ALA A 91 3.88 12.37 8.23
N GLU A 92 2.85 13.10 8.69
CA GLU A 92 2.96 14.03 9.82
C GLU A 92 2.94 13.26 11.15
N LEU A 93 4.13 12.82 11.62
CA LEU A 93 4.24 11.98 12.82
C LEU A 93 3.55 12.56 14.06
N ASP A 94 3.59 13.87 14.27
CA ASP A 94 2.97 14.48 15.46
C ASP A 94 1.45 14.25 15.47
N ARG A 95 0.83 14.26 14.28
CA ARG A 95 -0.61 13.95 14.13
C ARG A 95 -0.87 12.45 14.24
N LEU A 96 0.00 11.61 13.65
CA LEU A 96 -0.10 10.17 13.76
C LEU A 96 0.10 9.70 15.21
N GLU A 97 1.06 10.29 15.94
CA GLU A 97 1.28 10.01 17.36
C GLU A 97 0.06 10.38 18.22
N ALA A 98 -0.69 11.41 17.84
CA ALA A 98 -1.92 11.77 18.54
C ALA A 98 -3.03 10.71 18.39
N GLU A 99 -3.04 9.97 17.31
CA GLU A 99 -4.04 8.95 16.95
C GLU A 99 -3.43 7.53 16.82
N TRP A 100 -2.29 7.27 17.49
CA TRP A 100 -1.54 6.02 17.35
C TRP A 100 -2.36 4.76 17.63
N LEU A 101 -3.25 4.79 18.65
CA LEU A 101 -4.00 3.60 19.08
C LEU A 101 -5.01 3.13 18.02
N PRO A 102 -5.93 3.98 17.51
CA PRO A 102 -6.82 3.55 16.43
C PRO A 102 -6.06 3.18 15.15
N ILE A 103 -5.00 3.91 14.79
CA ILE A 103 -4.18 3.60 13.60
C ILE A 103 -3.59 2.20 13.71
N ILE A 104 -2.92 1.85 14.80
CA ILE A 104 -2.32 0.53 14.99
C ILE A 104 -3.39 -0.59 15.02
N LEU A 105 -4.53 -0.35 15.70
CA LEU A 105 -5.61 -1.34 15.76
C LEU A 105 -6.26 -1.59 14.39
N LEU A 106 -6.37 -0.58 13.56
CA LEU A 106 -6.90 -0.73 12.21
C LEU A 106 -5.85 -1.33 11.26
N ALA A 107 -4.62 -0.82 11.30
CA ALA A 107 -3.58 -1.20 10.34
C ALA A 107 -2.97 -2.60 10.58
N ILE A 108 -3.01 -3.14 11.77
CA ILE A 108 -2.44 -4.47 12.06
C ILE A 108 -3.57 -5.50 12.25
N PRO A 109 -4.22 -5.62 13.42
CA PRO A 109 -5.23 -6.66 13.60
C PRO A 109 -6.48 -6.44 12.73
N GLY A 110 -6.84 -5.20 12.44
CA GLY A 110 -7.95 -4.87 11.55
C GLY A 110 -7.69 -5.30 10.11
N MET A 111 -6.52 -5.01 9.59
CA MET A 111 -6.10 -5.42 8.24
C MET A 111 -5.99 -6.94 8.15
N LEU A 112 -5.41 -7.63 9.14
CA LEU A 112 -5.35 -9.09 9.17
C LEU A 112 -6.75 -9.73 9.22
N LEU A 113 -7.69 -9.13 9.95
CA LEU A 113 -9.09 -9.57 9.92
C LEU A 113 -9.69 -9.39 8.51
N SER A 114 -9.46 -8.26 7.86
CA SER A 114 -9.94 -8.03 6.48
C SER A 114 -9.34 -9.03 5.49
N LEU A 115 -8.03 -9.31 5.59
CA LEU A 115 -7.34 -10.35 4.82
C LEU A 115 -8.00 -11.72 4.99
N LEU A 116 -8.24 -12.14 6.24
CA LEU A 116 -8.88 -13.43 6.54
C LEU A 116 -10.31 -13.51 5.99
N VAL A 117 -11.07 -12.43 6.08
CA VAL A 117 -12.46 -12.41 5.55
C VAL A 117 -12.45 -12.53 4.02
N VAL A 118 -11.51 -11.87 3.32
CA VAL A 118 -11.33 -12.05 1.87
C VAL A 118 -10.97 -13.51 1.55
N ALA A 119 -10.01 -14.08 2.29
CA ALA A 119 -9.58 -15.46 2.08
C ALA A 119 -10.72 -16.47 2.30
N VAL A 120 -11.49 -16.30 3.38
CA VAL A 120 -12.69 -17.14 3.65
C VAL A 120 -13.72 -16.99 2.53
N ALA A 121 -14.01 -15.77 2.09
CA ALA A 121 -14.98 -15.52 1.03
C ALA A 121 -14.57 -16.21 -0.29
N LEU A 122 -13.31 -16.18 -0.67
CA LEU A 122 -12.80 -16.83 -1.87
C LEU A 122 -12.74 -18.35 -1.71
N HIS A 123 -12.29 -18.84 -0.57
CA HIS A 123 -12.25 -20.29 -0.31
C HIS A 123 -13.65 -20.92 -0.34
N VAL A 124 -14.60 -20.31 0.37
CA VAL A 124 -15.99 -20.83 0.44
C VAL A 124 -16.75 -20.57 -0.87
N GLY A 125 -16.50 -19.42 -1.52
CA GLY A 125 -17.25 -18.99 -2.70
C GLY A 125 -16.88 -19.69 -3.98
N ILE A 126 -15.60 -19.93 -4.21
CA ILE A 126 -15.08 -20.53 -5.46
C ILE A 126 -14.18 -21.74 -5.23
N GLY A 127 -14.01 -22.21 -3.98
CA GLY A 127 -13.14 -23.35 -3.67
C GLY A 127 -11.65 -23.06 -3.83
N LEU A 128 -11.21 -21.78 -3.81
CA LEU A 128 -9.80 -21.43 -3.95
C LEU A 128 -9.00 -22.02 -2.78
N GLU A 129 -7.83 -22.57 -3.06
CA GLU A 129 -6.93 -23.12 -2.03
C GLU A 129 -6.58 -22.06 -0.98
N TRP A 130 -6.46 -22.46 0.29
CA TRP A 130 -6.28 -21.54 1.42
C TRP A 130 -5.10 -20.59 1.27
N LEU A 131 -3.93 -21.09 0.85
CA LEU A 131 -2.74 -20.25 0.68
C LEU A 131 -2.91 -19.24 -0.45
N LEU A 132 -3.56 -19.64 -1.56
CA LEU A 132 -3.87 -18.72 -2.66
C LEU A 132 -4.94 -17.70 -2.26
N ALA A 133 -5.95 -18.12 -1.50
CA ALA A 133 -6.97 -17.23 -0.97
C ALA A 133 -6.39 -16.20 0.03
N LEU A 134 -5.46 -16.63 0.90
CA LEU A 134 -4.71 -15.75 1.81
C LEU A 134 -3.82 -14.79 1.03
N LEU A 135 -3.20 -15.23 -0.06
CA LEU A 135 -2.39 -14.39 -0.93
C LEU A 135 -3.22 -13.27 -1.56
N VAL A 136 -4.39 -13.59 -2.14
CA VAL A 136 -5.32 -12.56 -2.65
C VAL A 136 -5.77 -11.65 -1.51
N GLY A 137 -6.08 -12.22 -0.33
CA GLY A 137 -6.41 -11.42 0.85
C GLY A 137 -5.32 -10.43 1.24
N ALA A 138 -4.05 -10.85 1.22
CA ALA A 138 -2.90 -9.98 1.53
C ALA A 138 -2.73 -8.85 0.51
N ILE A 139 -2.97 -9.14 -0.77
CA ILE A 139 -2.90 -8.14 -1.86
C ILE A 139 -4.06 -7.13 -1.77
N VAL A 140 -5.27 -7.62 -1.46
CA VAL A 140 -6.49 -6.80 -1.53
C VAL A 140 -6.82 -6.08 -0.21
N ALA A 141 -6.34 -6.57 0.95
CA ALA A 141 -6.66 -5.95 2.24
C ALA A 141 -6.10 -4.52 2.42
N PRO A 142 -4.87 -4.17 2.01
CA PRO A 142 -4.37 -2.80 2.09
C PRO A 142 -5.27 -1.81 1.33
N THR A 143 -5.29 -0.56 1.79
CA THR A 143 -6.16 0.49 1.22
C THR A 143 -5.37 1.72 0.86
N ASP A 144 -5.68 2.32 -0.28
CA ASP A 144 -5.03 3.53 -0.78
C ASP A 144 -5.93 4.76 -0.54
N PRO A 145 -5.47 5.75 0.24
CA PRO A 145 -6.27 6.91 0.59
C PRO A 145 -6.08 8.09 -0.37
N VAL A 146 -5.17 8.04 -1.34
CA VAL A 146 -4.76 9.21 -2.16
C VAL A 146 -5.97 9.93 -2.75
N ALA A 147 -6.84 9.20 -3.45
CA ALA A 147 -8.04 9.78 -4.04
C ALA A 147 -9.04 10.30 -2.97
N VAL A 148 -9.11 9.64 -1.83
CA VAL A 148 -9.97 10.02 -0.70
C VAL A 148 -9.47 11.29 -0.02
N ILE A 149 -8.16 11.39 0.23
CA ILE A 149 -7.52 12.54 0.87
C ILE A 149 -7.71 13.80 0.02
N ALA A 150 -7.51 13.69 -1.30
CA ALA A 150 -7.77 14.79 -2.22
C ALA A 150 -9.23 15.29 -2.14
N LEU A 151 -10.20 14.39 -2.02
CA LEU A 151 -11.60 14.72 -1.84
C LEU A 151 -11.88 15.34 -0.46
N PHE A 152 -11.25 14.84 0.61
CA PHE A 152 -11.36 15.40 1.96
C PHE A 152 -10.86 16.84 2.03
N GLN A 153 -9.72 17.13 1.37
CA GLN A 153 -9.16 18.47 1.28
C GLN A 153 -10.12 19.43 0.55
N GLN A 154 -10.66 19.03 -0.59
CA GLN A 154 -11.60 19.85 -1.38
C GLN A 154 -12.88 20.19 -0.61
N LEU A 155 -13.37 19.27 0.22
CA LEU A 155 -14.62 19.43 0.95
C LEU A 155 -14.45 19.99 2.36
N GLY A 156 -13.23 20.15 2.88
CA GLY A 156 -12.96 20.62 4.23
C GLY A 156 -13.48 19.63 5.29
N VAL A 157 -13.18 18.35 5.14
CA VAL A 157 -13.44 17.31 6.14
C VAL A 157 -12.50 17.50 7.33
N PRO A 158 -12.92 17.14 8.57
CA PRO A 158 -12.07 17.26 9.76
C PRO A 158 -10.68 16.68 9.59
N ASP A 159 -9.64 17.46 9.95
CA ASP A 159 -8.24 17.03 9.82
C ASP A 159 -7.95 15.73 10.57
N ARG A 160 -8.57 15.53 11.72
CA ARG A 160 -8.44 14.31 12.50
C ARG A 160 -8.93 13.06 11.75
N LEU A 161 -10.08 13.16 11.05
CA LEU A 161 -10.58 12.05 10.23
C LEU A 161 -9.62 11.76 9.06
N ARG A 162 -9.07 12.80 8.46
CA ARG A 162 -8.04 12.68 7.42
C ARG A 162 -6.81 11.94 7.96
N THR A 163 -6.26 12.36 9.11
CA THR A 163 -5.09 11.72 9.76
C THR A 163 -5.35 10.24 10.08
N LEU A 164 -6.56 9.88 10.51
CA LEU A 164 -6.91 8.49 10.80
C LEU A 164 -6.89 7.62 9.53
N VAL A 165 -7.46 8.12 8.43
CA VAL A 165 -7.51 7.39 7.16
C VAL A 165 -6.12 7.29 6.53
N GLU A 166 -5.35 8.38 6.56
CA GLU A 166 -3.98 8.43 6.05
C GLU A 166 -3.04 7.52 6.87
N GLY A 167 -3.07 7.66 8.18
CA GLY A 167 -2.23 6.86 9.06
C GLY A 167 -2.58 5.36 9.02
N GLU A 168 -3.86 5.02 8.95
CA GLU A 168 -4.27 3.63 8.76
C GLU A 168 -3.64 3.05 7.48
N SER A 169 -3.72 3.77 6.36
CA SER A 169 -3.23 3.31 5.07
C SER A 169 -1.70 3.15 5.06
N ILE A 170 -0.96 4.13 5.55
CA ILE A 170 0.51 4.07 5.62
C ILE A 170 0.99 2.79 6.32
N PHE A 171 0.37 2.45 7.44
CA PHE A 171 0.78 1.26 8.21
C PHE A 171 0.18 -0.03 7.66
N ASN A 172 -1.04 -0.01 7.07
CA ASN A 172 -1.61 -1.22 6.50
C ASN A 172 -0.90 -1.64 5.20
N ASP A 173 -0.32 -0.71 4.45
CA ASP A 173 0.51 -1.00 3.29
C ASP A 173 1.75 -1.81 3.70
N GLY A 174 2.46 -1.38 4.74
CA GLY A 174 3.57 -2.15 5.30
C GLY A 174 3.15 -3.51 5.84
N THR A 175 2.02 -3.57 6.56
CA THR A 175 1.49 -4.83 7.12
C THR A 175 1.00 -5.78 6.02
N GLY A 176 0.34 -5.25 4.98
CA GLY A 176 -0.13 -6.01 3.83
C GLY A 176 1.00 -6.57 3.00
N GLY A 177 2.02 -5.73 2.74
CA GLY A 177 3.23 -6.17 2.07
C GLY A 177 3.95 -7.28 2.83
N ALA A 178 4.11 -7.15 4.15
CA ALA A 178 4.70 -8.20 4.97
C ALA A 178 3.84 -9.49 4.99
N ALA A 179 2.52 -9.37 5.02
CA ALA A 179 1.62 -10.52 4.91
C ALA A 179 1.75 -11.20 3.55
N TYR A 180 1.88 -10.43 2.47
CA TYR A 180 2.14 -10.94 1.12
C TYR A 180 3.47 -11.70 1.05
N GLU A 181 4.57 -11.11 1.53
CA GLU A 181 5.89 -11.77 1.60
C GLU A 181 5.82 -13.08 2.39
N LEU A 182 5.14 -13.06 3.55
CA LEU A 182 4.97 -14.24 4.41
C LEU A 182 4.19 -15.34 3.71
N VAL A 183 3.06 -15.02 3.09
CA VAL A 183 2.23 -16.02 2.39
C VAL A 183 2.99 -16.61 1.21
N LEU A 184 3.73 -15.79 0.44
CA LEU A 184 4.58 -16.28 -0.64
C LEU A 184 5.71 -17.18 -0.12
N ALA A 185 6.37 -16.83 0.97
CA ALA A 185 7.42 -17.63 1.58
C ALA A 185 6.94 -19.03 2.03
N VAL A 186 5.65 -19.16 2.39
CA VAL A 186 5.04 -20.45 2.70
C VAL A 186 4.52 -21.17 1.45
N LEU A 187 3.92 -20.44 0.52
CA LEU A 187 3.27 -21.00 -0.68
C LEU A 187 4.29 -21.58 -1.67
N LEU A 188 5.34 -20.83 -2.02
CA LEU A 188 6.27 -21.21 -3.08
C LEU A 188 6.98 -22.53 -2.79
N PRO A 189 7.49 -22.82 -1.58
CA PRO A 189 8.05 -24.13 -1.25
C PRO A 189 7.04 -25.28 -1.36
N THR A 190 5.75 -25.06 -0.99
CA THR A 190 4.72 -26.10 -1.10
C THR A 190 4.42 -26.49 -2.55
N LEU A 191 4.69 -25.57 -3.49
CA LEU A 191 4.54 -25.78 -4.93
C LEU A 191 5.83 -26.31 -5.62
N GLY A 192 6.90 -26.59 -4.84
CA GLY A 192 8.18 -27.00 -5.39
C GLY A 192 9.02 -25.85 -5.98
N LEU A 193 8.63 -24.61 -5.72
CA LEU A 193 9.27 -23.37 -6.21
C LEU A 193 10.17 -22.71 -5.14
N ALA A 194 10.80 -23.51 -4.29
CA ALA A 194 11.60 -23.04 -3.16
C ALA A 194 12.77 -22.10 -3.57
N GLU A 195 13.34 -22.30 -4.76
CA GLU A 195 14.40 -21.44 -5.29
C GLU A 195 13.92 -20.00 -5.55
N VAL A 196 12.65 -19.81 -5.88
CA VAL A 196 12.02 -18.50 -6.13
C VAL A 196 11.72 -17.78 -4.82
N ALA A 197 11.48 -18.54 -3.73
CA ALA A 197 11.14 -17.99 -2.42
C ALA A 197 12.33 -17.35 -1.68
N GLY A 198 13.57 -17.62 -2.12
CA GLY A 198 14.79 -17.02 -1.54
C GLY A 198 15.12 -17.44 -0.09
N ASN A 199 14.26 -18.20 0.58
CA ASN A 199 14.44 -18.58 1.98
C ASN A 199 13.93 -20.00 2.28
N PRO A 200 14.81 -21.01 2.40
CA PRO A 200 14.43 -22.42 2.61
C PRO A 200 14.03 -22.75 4.06
N SER A 201 14.01 -21.78 4.97
CA SER A 201 13.93 -22.05 6.42
C SER A 201 12.59 -22.59 6.93
N PHE A 202 11.48 -22.34 6.22
CA PHE A 202 10.13 -22.72 6.68
C PHE A 202 9.84 -24.24 6.61
N GLN A 203 10.55 -25.01 5.79
CA GLN A 203 10.19 -26.41 5.50
C GLN A 203 10.44 -27.40 6.66
N ASN A 204 11.33 -27.08 7.61
CA ASN A 204 11.74 -28.02 8.64
C ASN A 204 11.61 -27.51 10.09
N SER A 205 10.98 -26.37 10.29
CA SER A 205 10.87 -25.76 11.62
C SER A 205 9.67 -26.28 12.40
N PRO A 206 9.81 -26.70 13.67
CA PRO A 206 8.68 -26.95 14.55
C PRO A 206 7.83 -25.67 14.69
N ALA A 207 6.56 -25.80 15.08
CA ALA A 207 5.62 -24.67 15.11
C ALA A 207 6.16 -23.42 15.84
N LEU A 208 7.02 -23.62 16.85
CA LEU A 208 7.73 -22.52 17.55
C LEU A 208 8.74 -21.81 16.64
N GLY A 209 9.39 -22.54 15.73
CA GLY A 209 10.31 -21.98 14.74
C GLY A 209 9.60 -21.07 13.75
N ILE A 210 8.42 -21.47 13.27
CA ILE A 210 7.60 -20.67 12.36
C ILE A 210 7.22 -19.33 13.02
N ILE A 211 6.80 -19.34 14.29
CA ILE A 211 6.45 -18.12 15.03
C ILE A 211 7.66 -17.19 15.15
N THR A 212 8.84 -17.72 15.49
CA THR A 212 10.05 -16.92 15.62
C THR A 212 10.51 -16.33 14.28
N GLU A 213 10.38 -17.07 13.19
CA GLU A 213 10.70 -16.60 11.85
C GLU A 213 9.72 -15.51 11.38
N VAL A 214 8.42 -15.67 11.63
CA VAL A 214 7.40 -14.64 11.35
C VAL A 214 7.68 -13.36 12.14
N LEU A 215 8.00 -13.49 13.43
CA LEU A 215 8.36 -12.35 14.26
C LEU A 215 9.66 -11.69 13.78
N TRP A 216 10.65 -12.47 13.35
CA TRP A 216 11.90 -11.96 12.78
C TRP A 216 11.64 -11.25 11.44
N LEU A 217 10.83 -11.82 10.56
CA LEU A 217 10.45 -11.21 9.29
C LEU A 217 9.85 -9.82 9.52
N ILE A 218 8.85 -9.71 10.39
CA ILE A 218 8.10 -8.48 10.63
C ILE A 218 8.93 -7.48 11.46
N PHE A 219 9.30 -7.88 12.68
CA PHE A 219 9.98 -6.95 13.59
C PHE A 219 11.43 -6.69 13.21
N GLY A 220 12.13 -7.70 12.66
CA GLY A 220 13.50 -7.55 12.18
C GLY A 220 13.59 -6.51 11.06
N GLY A 221 12.72 -6.60 10.05
CA GLY A 221 12.68 -5.64 8.96
C GLY A 221 12.37 -4.22 9.44
N PHE A 222 11.31 -4.07 10.23
CA PHE A 222 10.91 -2.75 10.74
C PHE A 222 12.00 -2.12 11.63
N LEU A 223 12.56 -2.87 12.58
CA LEU A 223 13.64 -2.38 13.45
C LEU A 223 14.92 -2.07 12.70
N LEU A 224 15.27 -2.88 11.69
CA LEU A 224 16.39 -2.61 10.79
C LEU A 224 16.18 -1.26 10.08
N GLY A 225 14.99 -1.03 9.54
CA GLY A 225 14.61 0.24 8.92
C GLY A 225 14.72 1.42 9.87
N LEU A 226 14.14 1.30 11.07
CA LEU A 226 14.27 2.34 12.11
C LEU A 226 15.73 2.65 12.44
N GLY A 227 16.55 1.62 12.63
CA GLY A 227 17.98 1.76 12.97
C GLY A 227 18.78 2.46 11.89
N VAL A 228 18.65 2.00 10.63
CA VAL A 228 19.36 2.60 9.50
C VAL A 228 18.83 4.00 9.19
N GLY A 229 17.51 4.20 9.22
CA GLY A 229 16.91 5.53 9.06
C GLY A 229 17.39 6.53 10.10
N TRP A 230 17.55 6.10 11.37
CA TRP A 230 18.12 6.93 12.43
C TRP A 230 19.60 7.25 12.20
N LEU A 231 20.41 6.24 11.84
CA LEU A 231 21.83 6.40 11.55
C LEU A 231 22.04 7.38 10.39
N VAL A 232 21.30 7.18 9.30
CA VAL A 232 21.38 8.05 8.12
C VAL A 232 20.90 9.47 8.45
N SER A 233 19.80 9.62 9.18
CA SER A 233 19.35 10.95 9.64
C SER A 233 20.38 11.65 10.51
N HIS A 234 21.14 10.91 11.34
CA HIS A 234 22.22 11.49 12.12
C HIS A 234 23.40 11.94 11.24
N LEU A 235 23.71 11.18 10.20
CA LEU A 235 24.76 11.53 9.23
C LEU A 235 24.38 12.78 8.43
N LEU A 236 23.12 12.90 8.02
CA LEU A 236 22.59 14.03 7.24
C LEU A 236 22.70 15.39 7.97
N ARG A 237 22.82 15.42 9.30
CA ARG A 237 23.05 16.66 10.07
C ARG A 237 24.31 17.41 9.66
N ARG A 238 25.26 16.73 9.02
CA ARG A 238 26.55 17.29 8.59
C ARG A 238 26.57 17.64 7.11
N ILE A 239 25.48 17.40 6.39
CA ILE A 239 25.41 17.54 4.94
C ILE A 239 24.26 18.49 4.62
N ASP A 240 24.56 19.67 4.07
CA ASP A 240 23.55 20.66 3.65
C ASP A 240 23.50 20.78 2.10
N ASP A 241 23.73 19.70 1.39
CA ASP A 241 23.59 19.63 -0.05
C ASP A 241 22.30 18.86 -0.41
N ARG A 242 21.36 19.57 -1.05
CA ARG A 242 20.05 19.01 -1.42
C ARG A 242 20.13 17.78 -2.31
N LEU A 243 21.06 17.78 -3.30
CA LEU A 243 21.20 16.67 -4.24
C LEU A 243 21.77 15.44 -3.55
N VAL A 244 22.74 15.63 -2.67
CA VAL A 244 23.30 14.54 -1.86
C VAL A 244 22.24 13.96 -0.94
N VAL A 245 21.43 14.79 -0.27
CA VAL A 245 20.35 14.32 0.61
C VAL A 245 19.30 13.53 -0.17
N ILE A 246 18.82 14.04 -1.32
CA ILE A 246 17.88 13.32 -2.19
C ILE A 246 18.46 11.98 -2.62
N THR A 247 19.72 11.96 -3.07
CA THR A 247 20.40 10.72 -3.49
C THR A 247 20.45 9.71 -2.33
N ILE A 248 20.74 10.18 -1.11
CA ILE A 248 20.75 9.32 0.08
C ILE A 248 19.34 8.78 0.39
N THR A 249 18.28 9.60 0.30
CA THR A 249 16.91 9.12 0.54
C THR A 249 16.52 8.03 -0.46
N ILE A 250 16.84 8.20 -1.74
CA ILE A 250 16.62 7.21 -2.79
C ILE A 250 17.43 5.93 -2.51
N ALA A 251 18.73 6.08 -2.19
CA ALA A 251 19.59 4.95 -1.87
C ALA A 251 19.09 4.17 -0.64
N VAL A 252 18.54 4.86 0.36
CA VAL A 252 17.94 4.22 1.54
C VAL A 252 16.66 3.50 1.15
N ALA A 253 15.74 4.11 0.41
CA ALA A 253 14.49 3.48 0.01
C ALA A 253 14.72 2.14 -0.70
N TYR A 254 15.53 2.15 -1.74
CA TYR A 254 15.83 0.92 -2.50
C TYR A 254 16.81 -0.01 -1.77
N GLY A 255 17.82 0.55 -1.10
CA GLY A 255 18.81 -0.21 -0.35
C GLY A 255 18.22 -0.96 0.83
N MET A 256 17.23 -0.38 1.53
CA MET A 256 16.54 -1.06 2.64
C MET A 256 15.71 -2.23 2.19
N TYR A 257 15.07 -2.13 1.02
CA TYR A 257 14.35 -3.26 0.43
C TYR A 257 15.29 -4.45 0.17
N VAL A 258 16.41 -4.20 -0.52
CA VAL A 258 17.41 -5.21 -0.84
C VAL A 258 18.10 -5.76 0.41
N LEU A 259 18.44 -4.89 1.37
CA LEU A 259 19.09 -5.28 2.62
C LEU A 259 18.16 -6.11 3.50
N GLY A 260 16.88 -5.76 3.59
CA GLY A 260 15.87 -6.53 4.30
C GLY A 260 15.77 -7.95 3.75
N ALA A 261 15.64 -8.08 2.44
CA ALA A 261 15.62 -9.38 1.77
C ALA A 261 16.91 -10.18 2.01
N ALA A 262 18.09 -9.55 1.95
CA ALA A 262 19.38 -10.19 2.18
C ALA A 262 19.55 -10.69 3.64
N LEU A 263 18.89 -10.06 4.61
CA LEU A 263 18.91 -10.45 6.03
C LEU A 263 17.74 -11.37 6.42
N SER A 264 16.99 -11.86 5.43
CA SER A 264 15.79 -12.68 5.65
C SER A 264 14.75 -12.00 6.55
N THR A 265 14.61 -10.69 6.39
CA THR A 265 13.56 -9.87 7.02
C THR A 265 12.67 -9.24 5.94
N SER A 266 11.51 -8.68 6.33
CA SER A 266 10.66 -7.97 5.36
C SER A 266 11.36 -6.72 4.82
N GLY A 267 11.68 -6.75 3.53
CA GLY A 267 12.22 -5.59 2.81
C GLY A 267 11.24 -4.42 2.81
N LEU A 268 9.95 -4.73 2.69
CA LEU A 268 8.88 -3.73 2.68
C LEU A 268 8.78 -2.98 4.02
N LEU A 269 8.79 -3.71 5.14
CA LEU A 269 8.79 -3.10 6.48
C LEU A 269 10.10 -2.36 6.79
N ALA A 270 11.22 -2.80 6.23
CA ALA A 270 12.48 -2.09 6.37
C ALA A 270 12.45 -0.71 5.67
N VAL A 271 11.83 -0.63 4.49
CA VAL A 271 11.58 0.65 3.79
C VAL A 271 10.67 1.56 4.60
N VAL A 272 9.55 1.01 5.11
CA VAL A 272 8.59 1.76 5.96
C VAL A 272 9.28 2.31 7.21
N GLY A 273 10.05 1.48 7.93
CA GLY A 273 10.78 1.90 9.13
C GLY A 273 11.79 3.02 8.86
N ALA A 274 12.56 2.90 7.77
CA ALA A 274 13.54 3.91 7.38
C ALA A 274 12.87 5.23 6.94
N GLY A 275 11.85 5.15 6.09
CA GLY A 275 11.07 6.30 5.64
C GLY A 275 10.42 7.05 6.80
N LEU A 276 9.85 6.32 7.77
CA LEU A 276 9.22 6.90 8.96
C LEU A 276 10.21 7.73 9.79
N VAL A 277 11.42 7.22 10.03
CA VAL A 277 12.44 7.97 10.79
C VAL A 277 12.99 9.14 10.00
N MET A 278 13.28 8.94 8.73
CA MET A 278 13.83 10.01 7.89
C MET A 278 12.81 11.12 7.60
N GLY A 279 11.55 10.76 7.32
CA GLY A 279 10.45 11.69 7.09
C GLY A 279 10.01 12.46 8.35
N SER A 280 10.40 12.00 9.54
CA SER A 280 10.02 12.63 10.80
C SER A 280 11.21 13.25 11.53
N TYR A 281 12.03 12.38 12.14
CA TYR A 281 13.20 12.83 12.91
C TYR A 281 14.24 13.49 11.99
N GLY A 282 14.49 12.90 10.81
CA GLY A 282 15.40 13.45 9.82
C GLY A 282 15.00 14.86 9.37
N ARG A 283 13.73 15.03 9.00
CA ARG A 283 13.18 16.37 8.64
C ARG A 283 13.36 17.39 9.75
N LYS A 284 13.00 17.05 10.99
CA LYS A 284 13.02 18.01 12.11
C LYS A 284 14.44 18.39 12.59
N HIS A 285 15.42 17.48 12.45
CA HIS A 285 16.70 17.63 13.13
C HIS A 285 17.92 17.58 12.21
N ALA A 286 17.77 17.16 10.95
CA ALA A 286 18.89 16.88 10.08
C ALA A 286 18.84 17.58 8.72
N MET A 287 17.71 18.14 8.34
CA MET A 287 17.55 18.74 7.01
C MET A 287 17.15 20.22 7.11
N SER A 288 17.65 21.05 6.18
CA SER A 288 17.21 22.42 6.03
C SER A 288 15.83 22.48 5.33
N PRO A 289 15.01 23.54 5.55
CA PRO A 289 13.73 23.68 4.87
C PRO A 289 13.82 23.58 3.34
N ARG A 290 14.86 24.14 2.76
CA ARG A 290 15.13 24.10 1.32
C ARG A 290 15.43 22.67 0.82
N THR A 291 16.11 21.87 1.64
CA THR A 291 16.43 20.47 1.32
C THR A 291 15.18 19.60 1.44
N ILE A 292 14.33 19.85 2.44
CA ILE A 292 13.05 19.17 2.62
C ILE A 292 12.15 19.41 1.41
N GLU A 293 11.94 20.68 1.01
CA GLU A 293 11.11 21.04 -0.15
C GLU A 293 11.59 20.34 -1.43
N ALA A 294 12.90 20.32 -1.68
CA ALA A 294 13.45 19.65 -2.85
C ALA A 294 13.30 18.11 -2.80
N ALA A 295 13.39 17.51 -1.62
CA ALA A 295 13.16 16.09 -1.45
C ALA A 295 11.66 15.73 -1.60
N ASP A 296 10.77 16.59 -1.09
CA ASP A 296 9.32 16.45 -1.24
C ASP A 296 8.92 16.49 -2.71
N ASP A 297 9.41 17.46 -3.49
CA ASP A 297 9.17 17.57 -4.93
C ASP A 297 9.61 16.30 -5.68
N VAL A 298 10.75 15.72 -5.33
CA VAL A 298 11.27 14.51 -5.98
C VAL A 298 10.44 13.28 -5.61
N TRP A 299 10.07 13.12 -4.32
CA TRP A 299 9.26 11.97 -3.90
C TRP A 299 7.84 12.07 -4.41
N GLU A 300 7.22 13.26 -4.43
CA GLU A 300 5.92 13.50 -5.07
C GLU A 300 5.95 13.16 -6.56
N PHE A 301 7.04 13.53 -7.26
CA PHE A 301 7.21 13.18 -8.67
C PHE A 301 7.36 11.67 -8.89
N ILE A 302 8.14 10.98 -8.06
CA ILE A 302 8.33 9.52 -8.16
C ILE A 302 7.01 8.79 -7.90
N ASP A 303 6.26 9.20 -6.85
CA ASP A 303 4.94 8.65 -6.55
C ASP A 303 3.95 8.88 -7.69
N TYR A 304 3.85 10.12 -8.17
CA TYR A 304 3.02 10.47 -9.33
C TYR A 304 3.32 9.58 -10.54
N LEU A 305 4.59 9.35 -10.82
CA LEU A 305 5.01 8.53 -11.95
C LEU A 305 4.66 7.05 -11.73
N ALA A 306 4.97 6.51 -10.56
CA ALA A 306 4.69 5.12 -10.20
C ALA A 306 3.18 4.83 -10.23
N ASN A 307 2.37 5.67 -9.58
CA ASN A 307 0.92 5.56 -9.59
C ASN A 307 0.35 5.65 -11.02
N SER A 308 0.86 6.58 -11.82
CA SER A 308 0.38 6.77 -13.19
C SER A 308 0.63 5.55 -14.07
N LEU A 309 1.82 4.99 -13.99
CA LEU A 309 2.18 3.78 -14.73
C LEU A 309 1.35 2.58 -14.27
N LEU A 310 1.19 2.41 -12.96
CA LEU A 310 0.43 1.28 -12.40
C LEU A 310 -1.05 1.35 -12.79
N PHE A 311 -1.71 2.51 -12.69
CA PHE A 311 -3.12 2.63 -13.08
C PHE A 311 -3.34 2.51 -14.60
N LEU A 312 -2.38 2.98 -15.41
CA LEU A 312 -2.41 2.77 -16.86
C LEU A 312 -2.26 1.28 -17.20
N LEU A 313 -1.34 0.58 -16.51
CA LEU A 313 -1.17 -0.87 -16.66
C LEU A 313 -2.39 -1.65 -16.18
N LEU A 314 -3.03 -1.23 -15.09
CA LEU A 314 -4.30 -1.83 -14.68
C LEU A 314 -5.31 -1.82 -15.82
N GLY A 315 -5.50 -0.67 -16.46
CA GLY A 315 -6.40 -0.56 -17.59
C GLY A 315 -5.99 -1.48 -18.74
N PHE A 316 -4.71 -1.49 -19.09
CA PHE A 316 -4.15 -2.32 -20.15
C PHE A 316 -4.39 -3.81 -19.89
N GLU A 317 -4.04 -4.29 -18.72
CA GLU A 317 -4.22 -5.69 -18.31
C GLU A 317 -5.71 -6.08 -18.25
N LEU A 318 -6.59 -5.19 -17.77
CA LEU A 318 -8.02 -5.41 -17.76
C LEU A 318 -8.61 -5.68 -19.17
N ALA A 319 -8.05 -5.10 -20.21
CA ALA A 319 -8.47 -5.35 -21.59
C ALA A 319 -8.10 -6.74 -22.08
N LEU A 320 -7.05 -7.33 -21.52
CA LEU A 320 -6.53 -8.64 -21.89
C LEU A 320 -7.09 -9.77 -21.01
N THR A 321 -7.71 -9.44 -19.88
CA THR A 321 -8.26 -10.40 -18.91
C THR A 321 -9.64 -10.92 -19.31
N ASN A 322 -9.95 -12.16 -18.90
CA ASN A 322 -11.27 -12.74 -19.13
C ASN A 322 -12.17 -12.55 -17.89
N LEU A 323 -12.57 -11.30 -17.64
CA LEU A 323 -13.39 -10.93 -16.48
C LEU A 323 -14.68 -11.73 -16.35
N VAL A 324 -15.23 -12.25 -17.46
CA VAL A 324 -16.48 -13.04 -17.43
C VAL A 324 -16.25 -14.40 -16.79
N GLN A 325 -15.15 -15.07 -17.10
CA GLN A 325 -14.82 -16.36 -16.49
C GLN A 325 -14.44 -16.22 -15.00
N SER A 326 -13.76 -15.14 -14.65
CA SER A 326 -13.30 -14.85 -13.30
C SER A 326 -14.37 -14.12 -12.45
N PHE A 327 -15.58 -13.86 -13.00
CA PHE A 327 -16.65 -13.12 -12.32
C PHE A 327 -17.02 -13.67 -10.93
N PRO A 328 -17.17 -14.99 -10.70
CA PRO A 328 -17.45 -15.51 -9.36
C PRO A 328 -16.34 -15.15 -8.36
N GLY A 329 -15.08 -15.27 -8.76
CA GLY A 329 -13.93 -14.89 -7.93
C GLY A 329 -13.91 -13.39 -7.61
N ILE A 330 -14.17 -12.56 -8.60
CA ILE A 330 -14.28 -11.09 -8.44
C ILE A 330 -15.43 -10.76 -7.47
N PHE A 331 -16.60 -11.38 -7.65
CA PHE A 331 -17.76 -11.14 -6.79
C PHE A 331 -17.46 -11.48 -5.32
N PHE A 332 -16.92 -12.68 -5.05
CA PHE A 332 -16.58 -13.08 -3.68
C PHE A 332 -15.40 -12.28 -3.13
N GLY A 333 -14.42 -11.89 -3.96
CA GLY A 333 -13.32 -11.00 -3.60
C GLY A 333 -13.82 -9.61 -3.15
N VAL A 334 -14.70 -8.99 -3.94
CA VAL A 334 -15.34 -7.71 -3.60
C VAL A 334 -16.18 -7.83 -2.33
N LEU A 335 -17.00 -8.87 -2.24
CA LEU A 335 -17.84 -9.13 -1.07
C LEU A 335 -16.97 -9.28 0.20
N GLY A 336 -15.91 -10.10 0.11
CA GLY A 336 -14.95 -10.29 1.20
C GLY A 336 -14.27 -8.98 1.61
N ALA A 337 -13.82 -8.18 0.62
CA ALA A 337 -13.17 -6.89 0.88
C ALA A 337 -14.12 -5.88 1.57
N LEU A 338 -15.38 -5.81 1.14
CA LEU A 338 -16.39 -4.94 1.76
C LEU A 338 -16.75 -5.39 3.17
N ILE A 339 -17.05 -6.70 3.35
CA ILE A 339 -17.37 -7.25 4.67
C ILE A 339 -16.19 -7.11 5.60
N GLY A 340 -14.97 -7.45 5.15
CA GLY A 340 -13.74 -7.31 5.93
C GLY A 340 -13.54 -5.87 6.40
N ARG A 341 -13.74 -4.89 5.51
CA ARG A 341 -13.66 -3.47 5.84
C ARG A 341 -14.72 -3.03 6.86
N ILE A 342 -15.96 -3.47 6.69
CA ILE A 342 -17.03 -3.18 7.65
C ILE A 342 -16.69 -3.78 9.02
N LEU A 343 -16.34 -5.06 9.08
CA LEU A 343 -15.98 -5.72 10.33
C LEU A 343 -14.79 -5.03 11.01
N MET A 344 -13.74 -4.71 10.26
CA MET A 344 -12.58 -3.99 10.75
C MET A 344 -12.99 -2.68 11.44
N ILE A 345 -13.76 -1.82 10.80
CA ILE A 345 -14.17 -0.52 11.35
C ILE A 345 -15.11 -0.69 12.53
N TYR A 346 -16.12 -1.56 12.43
CA TYR A 346 -17.15 -1.71 13.46
C TYR A 346 -16.73 -2.56 14.67
N ILE A 347 -15.64 -3.32 14.58
CA ILE A 347 -15.05 -4.05 15.70
C ILE A 347 -13.95 -3.21 16.38
N PHE A 348 -12.97 -2.71 15.60
CA PHE A 348 -11.77 -2.12 16.19
C PHE A 348 -11.96 -0.68 16.66
N ILE A 349 -12.85 0.11 16.07
CA ILE A 349 -13.13 1.45 16.57
C ILE A 349 -13.83 1.42 17.94
N PRO A 350 -14.90 0.64 18.18
CA PRO A 350 -15.44 0.48 19.53
C PRO A 350 -14.43 -0.11 20.53
N LEU A 351 -13.60 -1.05 20.09
CA LEU A 351 -12.53 -1.61 20.93
C LEU A 351 -11.54 -0.52 21.35
N GLN A 352 -11.12 0.33 20.40
CA GLN A 352 -10.29 1.50 20.68
C GLN A 352 -10.94 2.41 21.74
N ASP A 353 -12.25 2.68 21.62
CA ASP A 353 -12.97 3.53 22.57
C ASP A 353 -13.00 2.93 24.00
N VAL A 354 -13.09 1.60 24.12
CA VAL A 354 -12.99 0.88 25.40
C VAL A 354 -11.58 0.99 25.97
N LEU A 355 -10.57 0.70 25.16
CA LEU A 355 -9.16 0.76 25.56
C LEU A 355 -8.73 2.17 25.94
N ALA A 356 -9.19 3.19 25.21
CA ALA A 356 -8.92 4.60 25.51
C ALA A 356 -9.49 5.00 26.88
N ARG A 357 -10.72 4.58 27.19
CA ARG A 357 -11.34 4.81 28.52
C ARG A 357 -10.59 4.07 29.62
N TRP A 358 -10.25 2.81 29.42
CA TRP A 358 -9.48 2.03 30.38
C TRP A 358 -8.10 2.66 30.66
N TRP A 359 -7.40 3.13 29.61
CA TRP A 359 -6.13 3.83 29.72
C TRP A 359 -6.27 5.15 30.49
N ALA A 360 -7.32 5.94 30.20
CA ALA A 360 -7.57 7.21 30.87
C ALA A 360 -7.77 7.05 32.41
N HIS A 361 -8.33 5.90 32.84
CA HIS A 361 -8.53 5.60 34.27
C HIS A 361 -7.27 5.13 34.98
N ARG A 362 -6.31 4.49 34.29
CA ARG A 362 -5.16 3.84 34.90
C ARG A 362 -3.87 4.67 34.88
N ILE A 363 -3.70 5.56 33.89
CA ILE A 363 -2.46 6.31 33.72
C ILE A 363 -2.65 7.78 34.07
N PRO A 364 -1.90 8.30 35.10
CA PRO A 364 -1.97 9.71 35.49
C PRO A 364 -1.59 10.65 34.33
N LYS A 365 -2.23 11.85 34.27
CA LYS A 365 -2.02 12.86 33.19
C LYS A 365 -0.54 13.26 32.95
N ARG A 366 0.33 13.03 33.91
CA ARG A 366 1.73 13.51 33.92
C ARG A 366 2.77 12.48 33.44
N SER A 367 2.38 11.23 33.19
CA SER A 367 3.31 10.12 33.04
C SER A 367 3.56 9.62 31.62
N SER A 368 2.73 9.98 30.62
CA SER A 368 2.90 9.47 29.25
C SER A 368 3.35 10.57 28.28
N ARG A 369 4.43 10.32 27.54
CA ARG A 369 4.83 11.13 26.37
C ARG A 369 3.84 10.97 25.22
N LEU A 370 3.12 9.83 25.17
CA LEU A 370 2.10 9.53 24.17
C LEU A 370 0.80 10.28 24.46
N SER A 371 0.21 10.84 23.44
CA SER A 371 -1.10 11.49 23.49
C SER A 371 -2.17 10.50 23.96
N ARG A 372 -3.12 10.99 24.78
CA ARG A 372 -4.24 10.15 25.22
C ARG A 372 -5.16 9.86 24.05
N PRO A 373 -5.46 8.58 23.78
CA PRO A 373 -6.40 8.23 22.72
C PRO A 373 -7.78 8.88 23.00
N ARG A 374 -8.37 9.47 21.99
CA ARG A 374 -9.70 10.10 22.03
C ARG A 374 -10.71 9.20 21.33
N PRO A 375 -11.97 9.13 21.80
CA PRO A 375 -13.01 8.39 21.11
C PRO A 375 -13.18 8.85 19.67
N ILE A 376 -13.69 7.99 18.80
CA ILE A 376 -13.94 8.31 17.40
C ILE A 376 -15.46 8.43 17.19
N PRO A 377 -15.94 9.59 16.68
CA PRO A 377 -17.37 9.80 16.46
C PRO A 377 -18.00 8.68 15.62
N PRO A 378 -19.13 8.10 16.05
CA PRO A 378 -19.82 7.07 15.26
C PRO A 378 -20.22 7.54 13.86
N ALA A 379 -20.41 8.84 13.67
CA ALA A 379 -20.74 9.45 12.38
C ALA A 379 -19.60 9.32 11.34
N TRP A 380 -18.35 9.10 11.77
CA TRP A 380 -17.19 8.95 10.89
C TRP A 380 -17.04 7.54 10.32
N ARG A 381 -17.58 6.51 11.01
CA ARG A 381 -17.43 5.10 10.62
C ARG A 381 -17.86 4.80 9.18
N PRO A 382 -19.04 5.28 8.68
CA PRO A 382 -19.42 5.03 7.29
C PRO A 382 -18.45 5.64 6.27
N VAL A 383 -17.87 6.81 6.59
CA VAL A 383 -16.85 7.44 5.73
C VAL A 383 -15.58 6.61 5.73
N MET A 384 -15.11 6.13 6.90
CA MET A 384 -13.94 5.26 7.01
C MET A 384 -14.13 3.92 6.28
N VAL A 385 -15.35 3.37 6.26
CA VAL A 385 -15.67 2.18 5.44
C VAL A 385 -15.50 2.49 3.96
N LEU A 386 -16.09 3.58 3.48
CA LEU A 386 -16.03 3.97 2.06
C LEU A 386 -14.64 4.45 1.63
N SER A 387 -13.80 4.91 2.56
CA SER A 387 -12.42 5.32 2.29
C SER A 387 -11.49 4.15 1.98
N GLY A 388 -11.95 2.91 2.12
CA GLY A 388 -11.15 1.71 1.84
C GLY A 388 -11.01 1.40 0.34
N LEU A 389 -10.57 2.37 -0.47
CA LEU A 389 -10.25 2.12 -1.88
C LEU A 389 -9.02 1.22 -1.98
N ARG A 390 -8.95 0.41 -3.02
CA ARG A 390 -7.74 -0.37 -3.34
C ARG A 390 -6.96 0.39 -4.41
N GLY A 391 -5.63 0.40 -4.28
CA GLY A 391 -4.81 1.29 -5.10
C GLY A 391 -3.52 0.68 -5.60
N ALA A 392 -2.51 1.52 -5.73
CA ALA A 392 -1.26 1.22 -6.39
C ALA A 392 -0.48 0.07 -5.74
N LEU A 393 -0.47 -0.05 -4.41
CA LEU A 393 0.23 -1.17 -3.77
C LEU A 393 -0.41 -2.51 -4.14
N SER A 394 -1.75 -2.63 -4.11
CA SER A 394 -2.44 -3.86 -4.52
C SER A 394 -2.13 -4.22 -5.98
N LEU A 395 -2.03 -3.21 -6.86
CA LEU A 395 -1.60 -3.38 -8.24
C LEU A 395 -0.17 -3.87 -8.35
N ALA A 396 0.74 -3.23 -7.64
CA ALA A 396 2.15 -3.60 -7.65
C ALA A 396 2.36 -5.03 -7.12
N LEU A 397 1.68 -5.39 -6.02
CA LEU A 397 1.77 -6.74 -5.45
C LEU A 397 1.22 -7.82 -6.39
N VAL A 398 0.09 -7.59 -7.08
CA VAL A 398 -0.44 -8.58 -8.02
C VAL A 398 0.42 -8.71 -9.28
N LEU A 399 0.97 -7.61 -9.78
CA LEU A 399 1.90 -7.63 -10.91
C LEU A 399 3.21 -8.33 -10.55
N SER A 400 3.63 -8.26 -9.28
CA SER A 400 4.84 -8.94 -8.79
C SER A 400 4.67 -10.44 -8.49
N LEU A 401 3.49 -11.02 -8.75
CA LEU A 401 3.27 -12.46 -8.62
C LEU A 401 4.20 -13.23 -9.56
N PRO A 402 4.90 -14.28 -9.07
CA PRO A 402 5.79 -15.08 -9.90
C PRO A 402 5.06 -15.72 -11.09
N ASP A 403 5.66 -15.69 -12.27
CA ASP A 403 5.11 -16.30 -13.49
C ASP A 403 4.95 -17.82 -13.38
N ALA A 404 5.75 -18.45 -12.53
CA ALA A 404 5.69 -19.89 -12.25
C ALA A 404 4.41 -20.33 -11.48
N LEU A 405 3.61 -19.38 -10.98
CA LEU A 405 2.39 -19.70 -10.24
C LEU A 405 1.26 -20.13 -11.19
N ALA A 406 0.87 -21.41 -11.12
CA ALA A 406 -0.08 -22.02 -12.06
C ALA A 406 -1.44 -21.32 -12.16
N GLN A 407 -1.91 -20.66 -11.08
CA GLN A 407 -3.19 -19.93 -11.04
C GLN A 407 -3.00 -18.41 -11.10
N ARG A 408 -1.83 -17.91 -11.49
CA ARG A 408 -1.52 -16.48 -11.54
C ARG A 408 -2.58 -15.67 -12.25
N ASN A 409 -3.04 -16.10 -13.43
CA ASN A 409 -4.05 -15.38 -14.21
C ASN A 409 -5.37 -15.23 -13.44
N LEU A 410 -5.86 -16.31 -12.79
CA LEU A 410 -7.08 -16.24 -11.99
C LEU A 410 -6.93 -15.26 -10.81
N LEU A 411 -5.80 -15.31 -10.09
CA LEU A 411 -5.55 -14.40 -8.97
C LEU A 411 -5.48 -12.96 -9.45
N THR A 412 -4.81 -12.71 -10.56
CA THR A 412 -4.67 -11.40 -11.19
C THR A 412 -6.02 -10.84 -11.61
N ASP A 413 -6.86 -11.62 -12.29
CA ASP A 413 -8.21 -11.24 -12.68
C ASP A 413 -9.08 -10.86 -11.48
N ILE A 414 -9.03 -11.67 -10.42
CA ILE A 414 -9.78 -11.39 -9.18
C ILE A 414 -9.33 -10.05 -8.58
N VAL A 415 -8.03 -9.84 -8.43
CA VAL A 415 -7.49 -8.61 -7.82
C VAL A 415 -7.83 -7.39 -8.67
N TYR A 416 -7.63 -7.45 -9.98
CA TYR A 416 -7.98 -6.35 -10.88
C TYR A 416 -9.48 -6.01 -10.83
N GLY A 417 -10.33 -7.04 -10.84
CA GLY A 417 -11.76 -6.84 -10.69
C GLY A 417 -12.13 -6.20 -9.36
N VAL A 418 -11.51 -6.62 -8.25
CA VAL A 418 -11.74 -6.03 -6.92
C VAL A 418 -11.28 -4.58 -6.88
N ILE A 419 -10.09 -4.27 -7.42
CA ILE A 419 -9.59 -2.89 -7.49
C ILE A 419 -10.54 -2.01 -8.29
N LEU A 420 -10.92 -2.45 -9.50
CA LEU A 420 -11.83 -1.71 -10.37
C LEU A 420 -13.18 -1.42 -9.70
N VAL A 421 -13.81 -2.45 -9.13
CA VAL A 421 -15.13 -2.31 -8.48
C VAL A 421 -15.06 -1.43 -7.25
N THR A 422 -14.01 -1.53 -6.44
CA THR A 422 -13.85 -0.69 -5.25
C THR A 422 -13.51 0.75 -5.63
N LEU A 423 -12.62 0.97 -6.59
CA LEU A 423 -12.25 2.31 -7.07
C LEU A 423 -13.46 3.04 -7.65
N LEU A 424 -14.23 2.40 -8.52
CA LEU A 424 -15.43 3.00 -9.13
C LEU A 424 -16.59 3.07 -8.14
N GLY A 425 -16.93 1.97 -7.47
CA GLY A 425 -18.10 1.89 -6.61
C GLY A 425 -17.97 2.73 -5.36
N GLN A 426 -16.92 2.52 -4.57
CA GLN A 426 -16.69 3.29 -3.34
C GLN A 426 -16.26 4.72 -3.64
N GLY A 427 -15.41 4.95 -4.66
CA GLY A 427 -14.97 6.30 -5.05
C GLY A 427 -16.14 7.19 -5.50
N LEU A 428 -17.04 6.67 -6.34
CA LEU A 428 -18.25 7.40 -6.75
C LEU A 428 -19.24 7.57 -5.59
N ALA A 429 -19.42 6.54 -4.76
CA ALA A 429 -20.27 6.64 -3.57
C ALA A 429 -19.75 7.73 -2.61
N LEU A 430 -18.44 7.75 -2.35
CA LEU A 430 -17.85 8.76 -1.49
C LEU A 430 -18.01 10.17 -2.06
N ARG A 431 -17.75 10.37 -3.36
CA ARG A 431 -17.94 11.64 -4.05
C ARG A 431 -19.36 12.17 -3.95
N THR A 432 -20.36 11.29 -3.98
CA THR A 432 -21.78 11.67 -3.92
C THR A 432 -22.31 11.86 -2.50
N LEU A 433 -21.84 11.06 -1.55
CA LEU A 433 -22.34 11.02 -0.17
C LEU A 433 -21.61 12.01 0.76
N LEU A 434 -20.31 12.19 0.56
CA LEU A 434 -19.48 13.01 1.45
C LEU A 434 -19.95 14.47 1.54
N PRO A 435 -20.33 15.16 0.44
CA PRO A 435 -20.87 16.52 0.53
C PRO A 435 -22.13 16.61 1.41
N ARG A 436 -22.99 15.56 1.37
CA ARG A 436 -24.21 15.49 2.18
C ARG A 436 -23.94 15.22 3.66
N TRP A 437 -22.83 14.59 3.97
CA TRP A 437 -22.42 14.24 5.34
C TRP A 437 -21.49 15.27 5.98
N LYS A 438 -20.91 16.20 5.23
CA LYS A 438 -19.92 17.18 5.69
C LYS A 438 -20.31 17.84 7.01
N ASP A 439 -21.51 18.48 7.07
CA ASP A 439 -21.96 19.21 8.27
C ASP A 439 -22.10 18.30 9.50
N LYS A 440 -22.52 17.04 9.28
CA LYS A 440 -22.61 16.04 10.33
C LYS A 440 -21.24 15.61 10.85
N LEU A 441 -20.24 15.50 9.95
CA LEU A 441 -18.88 15.13 10.30
C LEU A 441 -18.20 16.23 11.13
N VAL A 442 -18.33 17.48 10.71
CA VAL A 442 -17.77 18.64 11.42
C VAL A 442 -18.43 18.83 12.79
N ARG A 443 -19.78 18.74 12.87
CA ARG A 443 -20.49 18.83 14.16
C ARG A 443 -20.07 17.72 15.13
N ALA A 444 -19.84 16.51 14.63
CA ALA A 444 -19.42 15.40 15.47
C ALA A 444 -18.05 15.62 16.13
N GLU A 445 -17.12 16.31 15.46
CA GLU A 445 -15.83 16.71 16.04
C GLU A 445 -15.99 17.75 17.14
N VAL A 446 -16.83 18.78 16.89
CA VAL A 446 -17.06 19.88 17.86
C VAL A 446 -17.69 19.36 19.16
N VAL A 447 -18.62 18.40 19.08
CA VAL A 447 -19.25 17.81 20.27
C VAL A 447 -18.25 17.07 21.15
N GLU A 448 -17.23 16.42 20.57
CA GLU A 448 -16.20 15.71 21.35
C GLU A 448 -15.15 16.65 21.97
N THR A 449 -14.92 17.81 21.37
CA THR A 449 -13.94 18.79 21.89
C THR A 449 -14.51 19.63 23.04
N LEU A 450 -15.83 19.65 23.22
CA LEU A 450 -16.45 20.32 24.36
C LEU A 450 -16.20 19.54 25.65
N PRO A 451 -15.69 20.20 26.73
CA PRO A 451 -15.50 19.52 27.99
C PRO A 451 -16.88 19.03 28.47
N THR A 452 -16.99 17.70 28.64
CA THR A 452 -18.13 17.10 29.35
C THR A 452 -18.23 17.81 30.70
N LYS A 453 -19.21 18.66 30.86
CA LYS A 453 -19.56 19.21 32.19
C LYS A 453 -19.95 17.99 33.06
N VAL A 454 -19.03 17.57 33.92
CA VAL A 454 -19.31 16.71 35.07
C VAL A 454 -19.60 17.61 36.25
#